data_3f7b27a7f63ca24e80ee02af223d6c53
#
_entry.id   3f7b27a7f63ca24e80ee02af223d6c53
#
_cell.length_a   1.000
_cell.length_b   1.000
_cell.length_c   1.000
_cell.angle_alpha   90.00
_cell.angle_beta   90.00
_cell.angle_gamma   90.00
#
_symmetry.space_group_name_H-M   'P 1'
#
loop_
_entity.id
_entity.type
_entity.pdbx_description
1 polymer ?
#
loop_
_entity_poly.entity_id
_entity_poly.type
_entity_poly.pdbx_seq_one_letter_code
_entity_poly.pdbx_strand_id
1 'polypeptide(L)'
;MDPSIVSGLSAVFGSLVGGGASIASAWVAQRAQNQREAVHAEIRKRELVYAEFISECSKLAIDALDHTLDSPSALIQVYGLLNRIRLTSSDSVVKAAENSIEAIVKQYFQPNISIADLRATVMASAQADPLQAFSEACRYELRELLRGA
;
A
#
# COMPACT_ATOMS: atom_id res chain seq x y z
N MET A 1 -18.92 46.32 48.29
CA MET A 1 -18.78 45.69 46.98
C MET A 1 -20.14 45.14 46.61
N ASP A 2 -20.73 45.63 45.54
CA ASP A 2 -22.09 45.20 45.15
C ASP A 2 -22.08 43.75 44.69
N PRO A 3 -22.94 42.91 45.25
CA PRO A 3 -23.02 41.48 44.91
C PRO A 3 -23.30 41.21 43.42
N SER A 4 -23.86 42.20 42.72
CA SER A 4 -24.13 42.15 41.30
C SER A 4 -22.84 42.20 40.44
N ILE A 5 -21.79 42.90 40.87
CA ILE A 5 -20.50 43.00 40.17
C ILE A 5 -19.74 41.67 40.30
N VAL A 6 -19.77 41.08 41.46
CA VAL A 6 -19.11 39.77 41.71
C VAL A 6 -19.76 38.63 40.87
N SER A 7 -21.11 38.65 40.80
CA SER A 7 -21.84 37.70 39.98
C SER A 7 -21.57 37.86 38.49
N GLY A 8 -21.47 39.09 37.97
CA GLY A 8 -21.16 39.39 36.60
C GLY A 8 -19.74 38.95 36.19
N LEU A 9 -18.76 39.19 37.07
CA LEU A 9 -17.37 38.77 36.83
C LEU A 9 -17.23 37.26 36.82
N SER A 10 -17.91 36.56 37.72
CA SER A 10 -17.91 35.10 37.80
C SER A 10 -18.50 34.44 36.50
N ALA A 11 -19.55 35.05 35.94
CA ALA A 11 -20.17 34.58 34.72
C ALA A 11 -19.22 34.77 33.49
N VAL A 12 -18.52 35.89 33.42
CA VAL A 12 -17.56 36.14 32.34
C VAL A 12 -16.34 35.20 32.41
N PHE A 13 -15.78 35.02 33.60
CA PHE A 13 -14.68 34.10 33.79
C PHE A 13 -15.10 32.63 33.54
N GLY A 14 -16.28 32.20 33.94
CA GLY A 14 -16.82 30.89 33.68
C GLY A 14 -17.00 30.59 32.17
N SER A 15 -17.48 31.58 31.41
CA SER A 15 -17.65 31.45 29.97
C SER A 15 -16.33 31.42 29.21
N LEU A 16 -15.33 32.17 29.63
CA LEU A 16 -13.98 32.16 29.04
C LEU A 16 -13.24 30.86 29.26
N VAL A 17 -13.31 30.32 30.46
CA VAL A 17 -12.67 29.02 30.79
C VAL A 17 -13.38 27.84 30.08
N GLY A 18 -14.72 27.86 30.09
CA GLY A 18 -15.50 26.83 29.40
C GLY A 18 -15.35 26.85 27.87
N GLY A 19 -15.32 28.04 27.27
CA GLY A 19 -15.11 28.22 25.84
C GLY A 19 -13.70 27.82 25.39
N GLY A 20 -12.67 28.19 26.15
CA GLY A 20 -11.29 27.87 25.84
C GLY A 20 -11.01 26.35 25.89
N ALA A 21 -11.56 25.64 26.88
CA ALA A 21 -11.40 24.20 27.00
C ALA A 21 -12.08 23.41 25.85
N SER A 22 -13.24 23.85 25.39
CA SER A 22 -13.95 23.22 24.28
C SER A 22 -13.24 23.43 22.94
N ILE A 23 -12.65 24.61 22.69
CA ILE A 23 -11.87 24.88 21.50
C ILE A 23 -10.57 24.04 21.48
N ALA A 24 -9.86 23.94 22.61
CA ALA A 24 -8.65 23.12 22.69
C ALA A 24 -8.94 21.63 22.45
N SER A 25 -10.03 21.12 23.03
CA SER A 25 -10.46 19.73 22.83
C SER A 25 -10.83 19.43 21.37
N ALA A 26 -11.56 20.36 20.73
CA ALA A 26 -11.92 20.24 19.32
C ALA A 26 -10.69 20.26 18.41
N TRP A 27 -9.70 21.12 18.72
CA TRP A 27 -8.47 21.21 17.93
C TRP A 27 -7.60 19.96 18.03
N VAL A 28 -7.46 19.38 19.23
CA VAL A 28 -6.74 18.11 19.44
C VAL A 28 -7.44 16.96 18.72
N ALA A 29 -8.76 16.86 18.82
CA ALA A 29 -9.55 15.83 18.13
C ALA A 29 -9.42 15.96 16.60
N GLN A 30 -9.52 17.18 16.07
CA GLN A 30 -9.36 17.45 14.64
C GLN A 30 -7.97 17.09 14.14
N ARG A 31 -6.93 17.40 14.91
CA ARG A 31 -5.55 17.04 14.53
C ARG A 31 -5.34 15.53 14.48
N ALA A 32 -5.87 14.80 15.46
CA ALA A 32 -5.81 13.34 15.47
C ALA A 32 -6.58 12.71 14.28
N GLN A 33 -7.74 13.27 13.94
CA GLN A 33 -8.52 12.82 12.79
C GLN A 33 -7.80 13.07 11.47
N ASN A 34 -7.24 14.28 11.26
CA ASN A 34 -6.49 14.62 10.06
C ASN A 34 -5.28 13.68 9.87
N GLN A 35 -4.60 13.32 10.95
CA GLN A 35 -3.47 12.40 10.88
C GLN A 35 -3.90 10.99 10.44
N ARG A 36 -5.00 10.48 10.98
CA ARG A 36 -5.57 9.19 10.56
C ARG A 36 -6.00 9.20 9.09
N GLU A 37 -6.67 10.25 8.66
CA GLU A 37 -7.10 10.42 7.27
C GLU A 37 -5.90 10.46 6.30
N ALA A 38 -4.80 11.12 6.68
CA ALA A 38 -3.57 11.15 5.90
C ALA A 38 -2.94 9.76 5.76
N VAL A 39 -2.88 8.98 6.85
CA VAL A 39 -2.37 7.60 6.81
C VAL A 39 -3.25 6.70 5.95
N HIS A 40 -4.57 6.78 6.09
CA HIS A 40 -5.49 6.01 5.24
C HIS A 40 -5.39 6.40 3.76
N ALA A 41 -5.17 7.67 3.45
CA ALA A 41 -4.94 8.13 2.08
C ALA A 41 -3.64 7.55 1.50
N GLU A 42 -2.58 7.51 2.29
CA GLU A 42 -1.29 6.92 1.90
C GLU A 42 -1.41 5.40 1.65
N ILE A 43 -2.09 4.69 2.55
CA ILE A 43 -2.35 3.25 2.39
C ILE A 43 -3.10 2.98 1.09
N ARG A 44 -4.19 3.70 0.82
CA ARG A 44 -4.95 3.54 -0.43
C ARG A 44 -4.11 3.77 -1.68
N LYS A 45 -3.20 4.76 -1.67
CA LYS A 45 -2.30 5.00 -2.80
C LYS A 45 -1.37 3.82 -3.04
N ARG A 46 -0.80 3.25 -1.98
CA ARG A 46 0.09 2.07 -2.07
C ARG A 46 -0.68 0.84 -2.55
N GLU A 47 -1.86 0.58 -1.98
CA GLU A 47 -2.72 -0.53 -2.40
C GLU A 47 -3.02 -0.49 -3.91
N LEU A 48 -3.33 0.69 -4.45
CA LEU A 48 -3.58 0.84 -5.89
C LEU A 48 -2.34 0.49 -6.73
N VAL A 49 -1.16 0.97 -6.33
CA VAL A 49 0.08 0.66 -7.04
C VAL A 49 0.42 -0.83 -6.96
N TYR A 50 0.24 -1.45 -5.79
CA TYR A 50 0.48 -2.87 -5.60
C TYR A 50 -0.48 -3.74 -6.41
N ALA A 51 -1.77 -3.39 -6.41
CA ALA A 51 -2.77 -4.11 -7.19
C ALA A 51 -2.49 -4.01 -8.71
N GLU A 52 -2.09 -2.83 -9.19
CA GLU A 52 -1.71 -2.61 -10.58
C GLU A 52 -0.46 -3.43 -10.94
N PHE A 53 0.56 -3.43 -10.08
CA PHE A 53 1.77 -4.23 -10.25
C PHE A 53 1.48 -5.73 -10.31
N ILE A 54 0.67 -6.25 -9.39
CA ILE A 54 0.23 -7.65 -9.37
C ILE A 54 -0.50 -8.00 -10.68
N SER A 55 -1.41 -7.13 -11.11
CA SER A 55 -2.18 -7.35 -12.34
C SER A 55 -1.27 -7.46 -13.58
N GLU A 56 -0.33 -6.52 -13.75
CA GLU A 56 0.58 -6.53 -14.90
C GLU A 56 1.57 -7.70 -14.82
N CYS A 57 2.13 -8.00 -13.66
CA CYS A 57 2.99 -9.16 -13.47
C CYS A 57 2.26 -10.47 -13.72
N SER A 58 0.99 -10.60 -13.33
CA SER A 58 0.18 -11.79 -13.59
C SER A 58 -0.05 -12.02 -15.08
N LYS A 59 -0.29 -10.94 -15.85
CA LYS A 59 -0.40 -11.03 -17.32
C LYS A 59 0.89 -11.54 -17.95
N LEU A 60 2.02 -10.97 -17.53
CA LEU A 60 3.35 -11.40 -18.03
C LEU A 60 3.68 -12.82 -17.61
N ALA A 61 3.34 -13.23 -16.39
CA ALA A 61 3.59 -14.59 -15.92
C ALA A 61 2.80 -15.64 -16.73
N ILE A 62 1.55 -15.32 -17.09
CA ILE A 62 0.73 -16.20 -17.94
C ILE A 62 1.27 -16.19 -19.37
N ASP A 63 1.62 -15.04 -19.93
CA ASP A 63 2.20 -14.94 -21.27
C ASP A 63 3.51 -15.71 -21.39
N ALA A 64 4.36 -15.66 -20.36
CA ALA A 64 5.63 -16.38 -20.31
C ALA A 64 5.51 -17.92 -20.32
N LEU A 65 4.32 -18.48 -20.13
CA LEU A 65 4.09 -19.94 -20.21
C LEU A 65 3.94 -20.42 -21.65
N ASP A 66 3.46 -19.58 -22.55
CA ASP A 66 3.09 -19.94 -23.92
C ASP A 66 3.96 -19.22 -24.98
N HIS A 67 4.56 -18.09 -24.64
CA HIS A 67 5.33 -17.26 -25.56
C HIS A 67 6.77 -17.04 -25.10
N THR A 68 7.64 -16.78 -26.07
CA THR A 68 8.96 -16.20 -25.82
C THR A 68 8.87 -14.67 -25.80
N LEU A 69 9.75 -14.01 -25.09
CA LEU A 69 9.76 -12.54 -25.00
C LEU A 69 10.21 -11.94 -26.34
N ASP A 70 9.26 -11.62 -27.22
CA ASP A 70 9.53 -11.09 -28.55
C ASP A 70 10.00 -9.63 -28.51
N SER A 71 9.61 -8.87 -27.48
CA SER A 71 9.98 -7.46 -27.35
C SER A 71 10.09 -7.02 -25.89
N PRO A 72 11.16 -6.26 -25.53
CA PRO A 72 11.28 -5.64 -24.20
C PRO A 72 10.13 -4.67 -23.86
N SER A 73 9.37 -4.23 -24.88
CA SER A 73 8.25 -3.32 -24.68
C SER A 73 7.17 -3.87 -23.73
N ALA A 74 7.00 -5.18 -23.67
CA ALA A 74 6.08 -5.84 -22.74
C ALA A 74 6.43 -5.55 -21.26
N LEU A 75 7.69 -5.28 -20.95
CA LEU A 75 8.17 -5.00 -19.61
C LEU A 75 8.07 -3.54 -19.19
N ILE A 76 7.80 -2.61 -20.12
CA ILE A 76 7.82 -1.16 -19.85
C ILE A 76 6.84 -0.79 -18.74
N GLN A 77 5.64 -1.35 -18.79
CA GLN A 77 4.58 -1.05 -17.81
C GLN A 77 4.97 -1.49 -16.40
N VAL A 78 5.47 -2.72 -16.28
CA VAL A 78 5.92 -3.27 -14.99
C VAL A 78 7.13 -2.51 -14.45
N TYR A 79 8.04 -2.08 -15.33
CA TYR A 79 9.18 -1.26 -14.93
C TYR A 79 8.76 0.12 -14.42
N GLY A 80 7.73 0.71 -15.03
CA GLY A 80 7.12 1.95 -14.55
C GLY A 80 6.51 1.79 -13.17
N LEU A 81 5.81 0.69 -12.92
CA LEU A 81 5.21 0.37 -11.62
C LEU A 81 6.28 0.08 -10.55
N LEU A 82 7.34 -0.64 -10.90
CA LEU A 82 8.48 -0.87 -10.01
C LEU A 82 9.08 0.46 -9.53
N ASN A 83 9.26 1.43 -10.44
CA ASN A 83 9.79 2.73 -10.06
C ASN A 83 8.82 3.50 -9.14
N ARG A 84 7.50 3.37 -9.33
CA ARG A 84 6.51 3.94 -8.39
C ARG A 84 6.61 3.28 -7.01
N ILE A 85 6.77 1.95 -6.95
CA ILE A 85 7.00 1.19 -5.70
C ILE A 85 8.27 1.68 -5.01
N ARG A 86 9.38 1.85 -5.74
CA ARG A 86 10.64 2.38 -5.20
C ARG A 86 10.52 3.76 -4.55
N LEU A 87 9.58 4.60 -5.01
CA LEU A 87 9.37 5.94 -4.45
C LEU A 87 8.61 5.96 -3.13
N THR A 88 7.79 4.95 -2.87
CA THR A 88 6.80 5.01 -1.79
C THR A 88 6.85 3.87 -0.80
N SER A 89 7.54 2.78 -1.12
CA SER A 89 7.51 1.55 -0.35
C SER A 89 8.84 1.26 0.36
N SER A 90 8.81 0.36 1.33
CA SER A 90 10.01 -0.11 2.04
C SER A 90 10.91 -0.97 1.14
N ASP A 91 12.18 -1.06 1.51
CA ASP A 91 13.19 -1.86 0.80
C ASP A 91 12.77 -3.34 0.66
N SER A 92 12.04 -3.88 1.64
CA SER A 92 11.54 -5.25 1.59
C SER A 92 10.51 -5.46 0.47
N VAL A 93 9.60 -4.51 0.28
CA VAL A 93 8.61 -4.54 -0.82
C VAL A 93 9.30 -4.34 -2.16
N VAL A 94 10.24 -3.39 -2.25
CA VAL A 94 11.02 -3.14 -3.46
C VAL A 94 11.76 -4.39 -3.89
N LYS A 95 12.50 -5.02 -2.98
CA LYS A 95 13.26 -6.25 -3.25
C LYS A 95 12.35 -7.41 -3.67
N ALA A 96 11.20 -7.56 -3.04
CA ALA A 96 10.23 -8.59 -3.41
C ALA A 96 9.66 -8.33 -4.81
N ALA A 97 9.38 -7.08 -5.18
CA ALA A 97 8.95 -6.72 -6.53
C ALA A 97 10.02 -7.02 -7.58
N GLU A 98 11.27 -6.69 -7.32
CA GLU A 98 12.41 -6.99 -8.20
C GLU A 98 12.56 -8.50 -8.41
N ASN A 99 12.48 -9.30 -7.34
CA ASN A 99 12.54 -10.75 -7.42
C ASN A 99 11.38 -11.34 -8.24
N SER A 100 10.18 -10.77 -8.12
CA SER A 100 9.01 -11.19 -8.91
C SER A 100 9.23 -10.97 -10.40
N ILE A 101 9.73 -9.79 -10.79
CA ILE A 101 10.06 -9.49 -12.20
C ILE A 101 11.15 -10.44 -12.70
N GLU A 102 12.21 -10.64 -11.92
CA GLU A 102 13.31 -11.54 -12.29
C GLU A 102 12.81 -12.97 -12.54
N ALA A 103 11.93 -13.48 -11.67
CA ALA A 103 11.35 -14.82 -11.81
C ALA A 103 10.51 -14.93 -13.10
N ILE A 104 9.68 -13.92 -13.39
CA ILE A 104 8.85 -13.87 -14.61
C ILE A 104 9.74 -13.80 -15.85
N VAL A 105 10.76 -12.94 -15.85
CA VAL A 105 11.69 -12.82 -16.99
C VAL A 105 12.44 -14.13 -17.22
N LYS A 106 12.89 -14.79 -16.15
CA LYS A 106 13.53 -16.13 -16.28
C LYS A 106 12.59 -17.16 -16.90
N GLN A 107 11.30 -17.08 -16.63
CA GLN A 107 10.30 -18.00 -17.22
C GLN A 107 10.23 -17.85 -18.75
N TYR A 108 10.35 -16.66 -19.30
CA TYR A 108 10.38 -16.43 -20.75
C TYR A 108 11.55 -17.13 -21.48
N PHE A 109 12.62 -17.46 -20.75
CA PHE A 109 13.77 -18.17 -21.31
C PHE A 109 13.72 -19.69 -21.08
N GLN A 110 12.63 -20.20 -20.48
CA GLN A 110 12.42 -21.64 -20.33
C GLN A 110 11.61 -22.18 -21.50
N PRO A 111 11.69 -23.51 -21.79
CA PRO A 111 10.85 -24.13 -22.80
C PRO A 111 9.36 -23.93 -22.49
N ASN A 112 8.58 -23.64 -23.51
CA ASN A 112 7.14 -23.49 -23.40
C ASN A 112 6.50 -24.77 -22.83
N ILE A 113 5.57 -24.61 -21.91
CA ILE A 113 4.91 -25.70 -21.22
C ILE A 113 3.69 -26.13 -22.03
N SER A 114 3.54 -27.45 -22.31
CA SER A 114 2.33 -27.94 -22.97
C SER A 114 1.10 -27.79 -22.08
N ILE A 115 -0.09 -27.62 -22.68
CA ILE A 115 -1.36 -27.51 -21.95
C ILE A 115 -1.59 -28.72 -21.03
N ALA A 116 -1.10 -29.91 -21.38
CA ALA A 116 -1.18 -31.09 -20.55
C ALA A 116 -0.30 -31.01 -19.30
N ASP A 117 0.89 -30.41 -19.43
CA ASP A 117 1.84 -30.21 -18.33
C ASP A 117 1.50 -28.99 -17.48
N LEU A 118 0.76 -28.03 -18.07
CA LEU A 118 0.30 -26.83 -17.34
C LEU A 118 -0.52 -27.20 -16.11
N ARG A 119 -1.38 -28.21 -16.23
CA ARG A 119 -2.22 -28.67 -15.11
C ARG A 119 -1.38 -29.26 -13.96
N ALA A 120 -0.35 -30.04 -14.30
CA ALA A 120 0.59 -30.58 -13.33
C ALA A 120 1.45 -29.48 -12.71
N THR A 121 1.90 -28.52 -13.53
CA THR A 121 2.70 -27.37 -13.12
C THR A 121 1.90 -26.40 -12.24
N VAL A 122 0.65 -26.09 -12.57
CA VAL A 122 -0.23 -25.23 -11.73
C VAL A 122 -0.51 -25.87 -10.37
N MET A 123 -0.66 -27.20 -10.32
CA MET A 123 -0.82 -27.93 -9.05
C MET A 123 0.49 -27.98 -8.24
N ALA A 124 1.65 -28.05 -8.90
CA ALA A 124 2.97 -27.98 -8.26
C ALA A 124 3.40 -26.55 -7.94
N SER A 125 3.00 -25.56 -8.74
CA SER A 125 3.38 -24.15 -8.63
C SER A 125 2.53 -23.33 -7.66
N ALA A 126 1.58 -23.95 -6.95
CA ALA A 126 1.08 -23.36 -5.70
C ALA A 126 2.23 -23.08 -4.70
N GLN A 127 3.41 -23.67 -4.92
CA GLN A 127 4.66 -23.43 -4.19
C GLN A 127 5.64 -22.47 -4.88
N ALA A 128 5.36 -22.01 -6.11
CA ALA A 128 6.25 -21.19 -6.92
C ALA A 128 5.54 -19.95 -7.55
N ASP A 129 4.54 -19.42 -6.87
CA ASP A 129 3.94 -18.15 -7.29
C ASP A 129 4.98 -17.03 -7.19
N PRO A 130 5.43 -16.44 -8.31
CA PRO A 130 6.44 -15.38 -8.30
C PRO A 130 5.98 -14.12 -7.55
N LEU A 131 4.68 -13.98 -7.29
CA LEU A 131 4.08 -12.83 -6.62
C LEU A 131 3.79 -13.07 -5.13
N GLN A 132 3.96 -14.29 -4.61
CA GLN A 132 3.65 -14.60 -3.21
C GLN A 132 4.48 -13.74 -2.25
N ALA A 133 5.80 -13.71 -2.40
CA ALA A 133 6.70 -12.96 -1.53
C ALA A 133 6.40 -11.44 -1.58
N PHE A 134 6.06 -10.92 -2.76
CA PHE A 134 5.65 -9.54 -2.92
C PHE A 134 4.34 -9.24 -2.17
N SER A 135 3.34 -10.09 -2.33
CA SER A 135 2.05 -9.94 -1.65
C SER A 135 2.19 -10.00 -0.12
N GLU A 136 3.07 -10.85 0.39
CA GLU A 136 3.36 -10.95 1.83
C GLU A 136 4.07 -9.69 2.34
N ALA A 137 5.09 -9.18 1.63
CA ALA A 137 5.80 -7.95 1.97
C ALA A 137 4.86 -6.74 1.98
N CYS A 138 4.00 -6.59 0.97
CA CYS A 138 2.99 -5.54 0.91
C CYS A 138 2.02 -5.61 2.10
N ARG A 139 1.52 -6.81 2.41
CA ARG A 139 0.61 -7.01 3.55
C ARG A 139 1.25 -6.64 4.87
N TYR A 140 2.52 -6.98 5.05
CA TYR A 140 3.26 -6.62 6.26
C TYR A 140 3.40 -5.10 6.37
N GLU A 141 3.87 -4.43 5.33
CA GLU A 141 4.05 -2.98 5.30
C GLU A 141 2.75 -2.21 5.59
N LEU A 142 1.64 -2.59 4.92
CA LEU A 142 0.35 -1.94 5.13
C LEU A 142 -0.17 -2.11 6.57
N ARG A 143 0.09 -3.26 7.21
CA ARG A 143 -0.24 -3.46 8.63
C ARG A 143 0.60 -2.62 9.57
N GLU A 144 1.89 -2.45 9.28
CA GLU A 144 2.77 -1.60 10.10
C GLU A 144 2.35 -0.12 10.01
N LEU A 145 1.97 0.36 8.83
CA LEU A 145 1.43 1.71 8.66
C LEU A 145 0.15 1.94 9.47
N LEU A 146 -0.74 0.94 9.53
CA LEU A 146 -1.96 1.00 10.34
C LEU A 146 -1.68 1.00 11.85
N ARG A 147 -0.62 0.31 12.30
CA ARG A 147 -0.24 0.27 13.71
C ARG A 147 0.42 1.55 14.19
N GLY A 148 1.07 2.28 13.28
CA GLY A 148 1.73 3.54 13.58
C GLY A 148 0.81 4.77 13.56
N ALA A 149 -0.48 4.61 13.20
CA ALA A 149 -1.50 5.65 13.10
C ALA A 149 -2.37 5.74 14.35
#